data_a17deff7b511da08cb9b5ddb96d4e7b7
#
_entry.id   a17deff7b511da08cb9b5ddb96d4e7b7
#
_cell.length_a   1.000
_cell.length_b   1.000
_cell.length_c   1.000
_cell.angle_alpha   90.00
_cell.angle_beta   90.00
_cell.angle_gamma   90.00
#
_symmetry.space_group_name_H-M   'P 1'
#
loop_
_entity.id
_entity.type
_entity.pdbx_description
1 polymer ?
#
loop_
_entity_poly.entity_id
_entity_poly.type
_entity_poly.pdbx_seq_one_letter_code
_entity_poly.pdbx_strand_id
1 'polypeptide(L)'
;MGHNYGLGHYVGGFQGSVHRSAEAVNSSWGWDGDRNRFIPNFGVARSGQSACLDGQCQPPFEGHSFGFDAMAGGSPFSGFNRFTLYTPNSAAIIQRFLESKAVFDAASPTGFRKWDAATATMVPYQHRVEQLEQISAPIKDLSEVKLAALLVEYDLVKVAMWDGNWTRNIQVPPAAAGNAGRILTLEHGAGYNSILFINGQQITLSRGFKKSYTSDGSRWNEGPVADARVSRKPQAFGVPVTTLVGYYDPRGLLPSYLYPALHGAYGFSYGDDGERIGAGDCQLQVETREGLLHFRLANHRLNANLMNKFHINVPTASEPRAAAVICAAGTLDQRPVSAPEVDLSFTVNGRPLE
;
A
#
# COMPACT_ATOMS: atom_id res chain seq x y z
N MET A 1 0.53 12.85 5.64
CA MET A 1 0.90 12.00 6.81
C MET A 1 -0.35 11.32 7.40
N GLY A 2 -1.45 12.02 7.67
CA GLY A 2 -2.65 11.46 8.30
C GLY A 2 -3.28 10.27 7.57
N HIS A 3 -3.33 10.29 6.24
CA HIS A 3 -3.85 9.15 5.46
C HIS A 3 -3.08 7.85 5.68
N ASN A 4 -1.78 7.90 5.95
CA ASN A 4 -0.96 6.72 6.24
C ASN A 4 -1.36 6.05 7.56
N TYR A 5 -2.10 6.75 8.41
CA TYR A 5 -2.66 6.26 9.65
C TYR A 5 -4.19 6.04 9.60
N GLY A 6 -4.73 5.87 8.40
CA GLY A 6 -6.13 5.54 8.20
C GLY A 6 -7.11 6.71 8.35
N LEU A 7 -6.63 7.96 8.39
CA LEU A 7 -7.51 9.13 8.45
C LEU A 7 -8.06 9.51 7.08
N GLY A 8 -9.37 9.76 7.02
CA GLY A 8 -10.02 10.47 5.93
C GLY A 8 -10.08 11.97 6.16
N HIS A 9 -10.60 12.73 5.20
CA HIS A 9 -10.91 14.15 5.37
C HIS A 9 -12.19 14.33 6.20
N TYR A 10 -12.26 15.38 7.03
CA TYR A 10 -13.44 15.77 7.82
C TYR A 10 -14.01 14.63 8.70
N VAL A 11 -13.14 13.81 9.26
CA VAL A 11 -13.57 12.66 10.05
C VAL A 11 -14.30 13.12 11.32
N GLY A 12 -15.53 12.59 11.50
CA GLY A 12 -16.37 12.95 12.63
C GLY A 12 -17.09 14.29 12.48
N GLY A 13 -17.14 14.87 11.26
CA GLY A 13 -17.83 16.14 10.98
C GLY A 13 -17.32 17.28 11.87
N PHE A 14 -18.20 18.20 12.24
CA PHE A 14 -17.85 19.32 13.12
C PHE A 14 -17.23 18.85 14.45
N GLN A 15 -17.81 17.82 15.07
CA GLN A 15 -17.36 17.32 16.37
C GLN A 15 -15.95 16.72 16.34
N GLY A 16 -15.59 16.09 15.20
CA GLY A 16 -14.28 15.46 15.03
C GLY A 16 -13.23 16.35 14.39
N SER A 17 -13.64 17.42 13.70
CA SER A 17 -12.75 18.19 12.82
C SER A 17 -12.42 19.59 13.34
N VAL A 18 -13.16 20.11 14.32
CA VAL A 18 -12.91 21.45 14.90
C VAL A 18 -12.34 21.29 16.31
N HIS A 19 -11.24 21.97 16.59
CA HIS A 19 -10.70 22.05 17.95
C HIS A 19 -11.67 22.82 18.86
N ARG A 20 -11.68 22.45 20.15
CA ARG A 20 -12.64 22.95 21.13
C ARG A 20 -11.94 23.59 22.31
N SER A 21 -12.71 24.29 23.16
CA SER A 21 -12.26 24.78 24.45
C SER A 21 -11.73 23.64 25.33
N ALA A 22 -10.91 23.97 26.32
CA ALA A 22 -10.20 22.98 27.14
C ALA A 22 -11.12 21.99 27.86
N GLU A 23 -12.36 22.41 28.17
CA GLU A 23 -13.36 21.59 28.84
C GLU A 23 -14.06 20.58 27.92
N ALA A 24 -13.93 20.75 26.63
CA ALA A 24 -14.59 19.88 25.66
C ALA A 24 -13.82 18.56 25.46
N VAL A 25 -14.57 17.49 25.29
CA VAL A 25 -13.99 16.15 25.01
C VAL A 25 -13.10 16.16 23.77
N ASN A 26 -13.41 17.00 22.78
CA ASN A 26 -12.61 17.13 21.56
C ASN A 26 -11.64 18.34 21.63
N SER A 27 -10.96 18.50 22.75
CA SER A 27 -9.91 19.51 22.94
C SER A 27 -8.54 18.84 22.91
N SER A 28 -7.59 19.43 22.19
CA SER A 28 -6.17 19.01 22.20
C SER A 28 -5.27 20.23 22.34
N TRP A 29 -4.26 20.09 23.15
CA TRP A 29 -3.19 21.06 23.35
C TRP A 29 -1.92 20.33 23.73
N GLY A 30 -0.79 21.00 23.77
CA GLY A 30 0.47 20.37 24.09
C GLY A 30 1.51 21.34 24.63
N TRP A 31 2.66 20.81 24.94
CA TRP A 31 3.83 21.54 25.35
C TRP A 31 4.99 21.26 24.39
N ASP A 32 5.57 22.32 23.80
CA ASP A 32 6.79 22.24 22.99
C ASP A 32 7.99 22.34 23.93
N GLY A 33 8.55 21.19 24.30
CA GLY A 33 9.67 21.09 25.22
C GLY A 33 10.96 21.70 24.66
N ASP A 34 11.14 21.69 23.35
CA ASP A 34 12.32 22.28 22.72
C ASP A 34 12.32 23.81 22.77
N ARG A 35 11.12 24.40 22.74
CA ARG A 35 10.90 25.84 22.75
C ARG A 35 10.36 26.35 24.07
N ASN A 36 10.14 25.44 25.01
CA ASN A 36 9.61 25.74 26.35
C ASN A 36 8.36 26.60 26.31
N ARG A 37 7.37 26.20 25.50
CA ARG A 37 6.12 26.95 25.35
C ARG A 37 4.90 26.07 25.12
N PHE A 38 3.76 26.62 25.46
CA PHE A 38 2.46 26.02 25.24
C PHE A 38 2.09 26.00 23.75
N ILE A 39 1.50 24.91 23.30
CA ILE A 39 0.92 24.75 21.96
C ILE A 39 -0.59 24.77 22.10
N PRO A 40 -1.26 25.88 21.77
CA PRO A 40 -2.70 25.99 21.90
C PRO A 40 -3.42 25.31 20.73
N ASN A 41 -4.69 24.99 20.93
CA ASN A 41 -5.63 24.50 19.94
C ASN A 41 -6.42 25.62 19.24
N PHE A 42 -6.03 26.86 19.44
CA PHE A 42 -6.59 28.08 18.82
C PHE A 42 -5.49 28.95 18.21
N GLY A 43 -5.84 29.80 17.27
CA GLY A 43 -4.90 30.72 16.60
C GLY A 43 -4.34 31.77 17.55
N VAL A 44 -3.05 32.08 17.41
CA VAL A 44 -2.39 33.08 18.24
C VAL A 44 -2.77 34.53 17.86
N ALA A 45 -3.19 34.75 16.62
CA ALA A 45 -3.71 36.04 16.19
C ALA A 45 -5.20 36.18 16.55
N ARG A 46 -5.61 37.35 17.02
CA ARG A 46 -7.03 37.65 17.23
C ARG A 46 -7.70 37.85 15.89
N SER A 47 -8.74 37.07 15.62
CA SER A 47 -9.59 37.19 14.43
C SER A 47 -11.06 37.43 14.77
N GLY A 48 -11.48 37.12 16.00
CA GLY A 48 -12.86 37.20 16.45
C GLY A 48 -13.85 36.27 15.73
N GLN A 49 -13.35 35.42 14.82
CA GLN A 49 -14.17 34.56 13.99
C GLN A 49 -14.42 33.21 14.65
N SER A 50 -15.65 32.72 14.51
CA SER A 50 -16.00 31.35 14.90
C SER A 50 -15.45 30.33 13.89
N ALA A 51 -15.01 29.16 14.36
CA ALA A 51 -14.69 28.03 13.52
C ALA A 51 -15.95 27.24 13.19
N CYS A 52 -16.42 27.28 11.94
CA CYS A 52 -17.69 26.71 11.52
C CYS A 52 -17.50 25.56 10.51
N LEU A 53 -18.28 24.49 10.67
CA LEU A 53 -18.34 23.37 9.74
C LEU A 53 -19.76 22.77 9.79
N ASP A 54 -20.36 22.49 8.66
CA ASP A 54 -21.69 21.87 8.51
C ASP A 54 -22.80 22.62 9.31
N GLY A 55 -22.76 23.96 9.31
CA GLY A 55 -23.72 24.80 10.02
C GLY A 55 -23.55 24.86 11.53
N GLN A 56 -22.59 24.17 12.09
CA GLN A 56 -22.21 24.25 13.52
C GLN A 56 -20.97 25.11 13.68
N CYS A 57 -20.88 25.86 14.77
CA CYS A 57 -19.80 26.80 15.01
C CYS A 57 -19.23 26.68 16.43
N GLN A 58 -17.90 26.74 16.53
CA GLN A 58 -17.18 26.94 17.78
C GLN A 58 -16.86 28.43 17.93
N PRO A 59 -17.41 29.12 18.92
CA PRO A 59 -17.10 30.52 19.19
C PRO A 59 -15.62 30.74 19.50
N PRO A 60 -15.06 31.91 19.21
CA PRO A 60 -13.67 32.21 19.54
C PRO A 60 -13.45 32.25 21.06
N PHE A 61 -12.26 31.90 21.49
CA PHE A 61 -11.79 32.05 22.88
C PHE A 61 -11.02 33.38 22.98
N GLU A 62 -11.51 34.30 23.79
CA GLU A 62 -10.92 35.64 23.99
C GLU A 62 -10.54 36.35 22.65
N GLY A 63 -11.35 36.18 21.63
CA GLY A 63 -11.11 36.71 20.27
C GLY A 63 -10.17 35.89 19.41
N HIS A 64 -9.72 34.71 19.87
CA HIS A 64 -8.88 33.79 19.12
C HIS A 64 -9.72 32.65 18.54
N SER A 65 -9.72 32.46 17.24
CA SER A 65 -10.46 31.39 16.57
C SER A 65 -9.85 30.03 16.87
N PHE A 66 -10.68 29.01 17.10
CA PHE A 66 -10.21 27.64 17.15
C PHE A 66 -9.80 27.15 15.76
N GLY A 67 -8.77 26.31 15.71
CA GLY A 67 -8.30 25.70 14.48
C GLY A 67 -9.12 24.49 14.07
N PHE A 68 -8.92 24.06 12.84
CA PHE A 68 -9.41 22.78 12.32
C PHE A 68 -8.35 21.70 12.51
N ASP A 69 -8.80 20.45 12.60
CA ASP A 69 -7.91 19.28 12.49
C ASP A 69 -7.09 19.35 11.21
N ALA A 70 -5.87 18.88 11.25
CA ALA A 70 -4.98 18.88 10.09
C ALA A 70 -5.56 18.15 8.87
N MET A 71 -6.47 17.19 9.07
CA MET A 71 -7.18 16.48 8.00
C MET A 71 -8.47 17.19 7.56
N ALA A 72 -8.83 18.28 8.17
CA ALA A 72 -10.01 19.07 7.87
C ALA A 72 -9.68 20.48 7.36
N GLY A 73 -8.54 20.64 6.69
CA GLY A 73 -8.09 21.94 6.18
C GLY A 73 -7.36 22.78 7.22
N GLY A 74 -7.15 22.26 8.42
CA GLY A 74 -6.30 22.87 9.43
C GLY A 74 -4.83 22.81 9.00
N SER A 75 -4.10 23.84 9.32
CA SER A 75 -2.64 23.83 9.19
C SER A 75 -2.01 23.71 10.58
N PRO A 76 -0.83 23.11 10.69
CA PRO A 76 -0.01 23.32 11.85
C PRO A 76 0.09 24.85 12.03
N PHE A 77 0.04 25.35 13.25
CA PHE A 77 0.15 26.79 13.52
C PHE A 77 1.54 27.28 13.09
N SER A 78 1.72 27.41 11.76
CA SER A 78 3.00 27.69 11.12
C SER A 78 3.60 28.97 11.69
N GLY A 79 4.88 28.96 11.96
CA GLY A 79 5.58 30.03 12.65
C GLY A 79 5.46 29.98 14.18
N PHE A 80 4.44 29.34 14.74
CA PHE A 80 4.26 29.20 16.18
C PHE A 80 4.77 27.85 16.71
N ASN A 81 4.42 26.76 16.07
CA ASN A 81 4.94 25.44 16.41
C ASN A 81 5.24 24.64 15.13
N ARG A 82 6.00 23.57 15.27
CA ARG A 82 6.33 22.62 14.20
C ARG A 82 5.56 21.31 14.28
N PHE A 83 4.59 21.24 15.16
CA PHE A 83 3.79 20.04 15.34
C PHE A 83 2.44 20.20 14.64
N THR A 84 1.98 19.13 14.04
CA THR A 84 0.63 19.05 13.51
C THR A 84 -0.31 18.66 14.64
N LEU A 85 -1.33 19.47 14.89
CA LEU A 85 -2.33 19.17 15.89
C LEU A 85 -3.49 18.40 15.25
N TYR A 86 -3.67 17.19 15.73
CA TYR A 86 -4.86 16.39 15.50
C TYR A 86 -5.87 16.62 16.63
N THR A 87 -7.16 16.57 16.31
CA THR A 87 -8.19 16.50 17.34
C THR A 87 -8.11 15.16 18.08
N PRO A 88 -8.63 15.06 19.32
CA PRO A 88 -8.75 13.79 20.02
C PRO A 88 -9.48 12.71 19.21
N ASN A 89 -10.46 13.09 18.39
CA ASN A 89 -11.12 12.15 17.46
C ASN A 89 -10.14 11.53 16.45
N SER A 90 -9.34 12.37 15.78
CA SER A 90 -8.31 11.88 14.85
C SER A 90 -7.23 11.09 15.57
N ALA A 91 -6.79 11.53 16.76
CA ALA A 91 -5.82 10.80 17.58
C ALA A 91 -6.33 9.39 17.95
N ALA A 92 -7.60 9.27 18.34
CA ALA A 92 -8.20 7.97 18.64
C ALA A 92 -8.30 7.05 17.40
N ILE A 93 -8.51 7.61 16.20
CA ILE A 93 -8.48 6.84 14.96
C ILE A 93 -7.06 6.35 14.64
N ILE A 94 -6.06 7.24 14.77
CA ILE A 94 -4.64 6.88 14.62
C ILE A 94 -4.26 5.77 15.59
N GLN A 95 -4.64 5.90 16.85
CA GLN A 95 -4.37 4.88 17.87
C GLN A 95 -4.96 3.53 17.46
N ARG A 96 -6.26 3.47 17.13
CA ARG A 96 -6.90 2.22 16.66
C ARG A 96 -6.24 1.65 15.41
N PHE A 97 -5.81 2.52 14.49
CA PHE A 97 -5.07 2.08 13.31
C PHE A 97 -3.75 1.42 13.69
N LEU A 98 -2.96 2.03 14.57
CA LEU A 98 -1.68 1.47 15.03
C LEU A 98 -1.89 0.17 15.81
N GLU A 99 -2.85 0.13 16.73
CA GLU A 99 -3.23 -1.07 17.48
C GLU A 99 -3.72 -2.22 16.57
N SER A 100 -4.25 -1.89 15.39
CA SER A 100 -4.65 -2.90 14.40
C SER A 100 -3.47 -3.58 13.70
N LYS A 101 -2.26 -3.05 13.81
CA LYS A 101 -1.08 -3.57 13.12
C LYS A 101 -0.37 -4.63 13.96
N ALA A 102 0.10 -5.66 13.27
CA ALA A 102 1.08 -6.55 13.86
C ALA A 102 2.47 -5.92 13.78
N VAL A 103 3.26 -6.10 14.82
CA VAL A 103 4.65 -5.67 14.91
C VAL A 103 5.56 -6.88 14.97
N PHE A 104 6.73 -6.79 14.35
CA PHE A 104 7.73 -7.84 14.45
C PHE A 104 8.28 -7.92 15.87
N ASP A 105 8.40 -9.14 16.37
CA ASP A 105 9.01 -9.44 17.66
C ASP A 105 9.69 -10.81 17.57
N ALA A 106 11.02 -10.82 17.55
CA ALA A 106 11.81 -12.04 17.45
C ALA A 106 11.59 -13.01 18.64
N ALA A 107 11.14 -12.51 19.79
CA ALA A 107 10.81 -13.34 20.95
C ALA A 107 9.41 -13.96 20.86
N SER A 108 8.58 -13.55 19.90
CA SER A 108 7.28 -14.17 19.68
C SER A 108 7.42 -15.53 18.99
N PRO A 109 6.69 -16.56 19.42
CA PRO A 109 6.70 -17.85 18.74
C PRO A 109 6.23 -17.81 17.27
N THR A 110 5.55 -16.74 16.87
CA THR A 110 5.06 -16.51 15.50
C THR A 110 5.87 -15.46 14.74
N GLY A 111 6.91 -14.85 15.36
CA GLY A 111 7.67 -13.75 14.83
C GLY A 111 6.93 -12.39 14.87
N PHE A 112 5.69 -12.37 15.34
CA PHE A 112 4.87 -11.16 15.41
C PHE A 112 4.01 -11.11 16.66
N ARG A 113 3.70 -9.89 17.10
CA ARG A 113 2.67 -9.61 18.10
C ARG A 113 1.70 -8.56 17.58
N LYS A 114 0.51 -8.57 18.14
CA LYS A 114 -0.53 -7.58 17.88
C LYS A 114 -1.22 -7.19 19.18
N TRP A 115 -1.65 -5.95 19.28
CA TRP A 115 -2.42 -5.47 20.42
C TRP A 115 -3.76 -6.19 20.50
N ASP A 116 -4.05 -6.72 21.67
CA ASP A 116 -5.35 -7.26 22.06
C ASP A 116 -6.02 -6.29 23.04
N ALA A 117 -7.08 -5.64 22.58
CA ALA A 117 -7.79 -4.65 23.38
C ALA A 117 -8.54 -5.26 24.57
N ALA A 118 -8.87 -6.56 24.54
CA ALA A 118 -9.60 -7.21 25.64
C ALA A 118 -8.68 -7.46 26.83
N THR A 119 -7.42 -7.80 26.58
CA THR A 119 -6.42 -8.05 27.62
C THR A 119 -5.51 -6.86 27.88
N ALA A 120 -5.59 -5.81 27.05
CA ALA A 120 -4.70 -4.66 27.04
C ALA A 120 -3.22 -5.06 27.00
N THR A 121 -2.87 -6.09 26.19
CA THR A 121 -1.51 -6.60 26.04
C THR A 121 -1.16 -6.90 24.59
N MET A 122 0.14 -7.02 24.31
CA MET A 122 0.66 -7.51 23.03
C MET A 122 0.67 -9.05 23.03
N VAL A 123 -0.17 -9.67 22.23
CA VAL A 123 -0.27 -11.13 22.11
C VAL A 123 0.40 -11.65 20.85
N PRO A 124 0.92 -12.91 20.84
CA PRO A 124 1.42 -13.53 19.61
C PRO A 124 0.40 -13.47 18.49
N TYR A 125 0.84 -13.09 17.30
CA TYR A 125 -0.01 -12.93 16.13
C TYR A 125 0.56 -13.71 14.96
N GLN A 126 -0.30 -14.55 14.36
CA GLN A 126 0.05 -15.27 13.13
C GLN A 126 -0.45 -14.47 11.93
N HIS A 127 0.45 -13.95 11.12
CA HIS A 127 0.08 -13.41 9.83
C HIS A 127 -0.52 -14.50 8.95
N ARG A 128 -1.64 -14.19 8.35
CA ARG A 128 -2.13 -14.96 7.22
C ARG A 128 -1.42 -14.45 5.97
N VAL A 129 -0.52 -15.25 5.45
CA VAL A 129 0.00 -15.04 4.10
C VAL A 129 -1.09 -15.52 3.16
N GLU A 130 -1.61 -14.63 2.32
CA GLU A 130 -2.59 -15.03 1.32
C GLU A 130 -1.93 -16.02 0.36
N GLN A 131 -2.57 -17.17 0.17
CA GLN A 131 -2.05 -18.24 -0.66
C GLN A 131 -2.36 -18.05 -2.14
N LEU A 132 -3.23 -17.10 -2.48
CA LEU A 132 -3.68 -16.85 -3.84
C LEU A 132 -2.96 -15.64 -4.45
N GLU A 133 -2.33 -15.85 -5.60
CA GLU A 133 -1.79 -14.78 -6.43
C GLU A 133 -2.90 -14.20 -7.30
N GLN A 134 -3.12 -12.88 -7.19
CA GLN A 134 -4.16 -12.19 -7.94
C GLN A 134 -3.59 -11.22 -8.95
N ILE A 135 -4.23 -11.16 -10.12
CA ILE A 135 -4.04 -10.12 -11.13
C ILE A 135 -5.37 -9.46 -11.51
N SER A 136 -5.33 -8.16 -11.79
CA SER A 136 -6.45 -7.47 -12.45
C SER A 136 -6.27 -7.54 -13.96
N ALA A 137 -7.27 -8.08 -14.65
CA ALA A 137 -7.22 -8.20 -16.10
C ALA A 137 -7.30 -6.82 -16.78
N PRO A 138 -6.52 -6.56 -17.84
CA PRO A 138 -6.64 -5.36 -18.66
C PRO A 138 -7.95 -5.42 -19.47
N ILE A 139 -8.92 -4.56 -19.15
CA ILE A 139 -10.27 -4.61 -19.74
C ILE A 139 -10.29 -4.18 -21.19
N LYS A 140 -9.53 -3.14 -21.55
CA LYS A 140 -9.54 -2.51 -22.88
C LYS A 140 -9.23 -3.50 -24.01
N ASP A 141 -8.36 -4.46 -23.76
CA ASP A 141 -7.92 -5.46 -24.75
C ASP A 141 -8.22 -6.89 -24.28
N LEU A 142 -9.21 -7.05 -23.40
CA LEU A 142 -9.55 -8.37 -22.86
C LEU A 142 -10.15 -9.26 -23.96
N SER A 143 -9.46 -10.36 -24.23
CA SER A 143 -9.91 -11.43 -25.10
C SER A 143 -9.91 -12.76 -24.36
N GLU A 144 -10.60 -13.76 -24.89
CA GLU A 144 -10.58 -15.13 -24.34
C GLU A 144 -9.16 -15.66 -24.19
N VAL A 145 -8.31 -15.45 -25.20
CA VAL A 145 -6.90 -15.90 -25.20
C VAL A 145 -6.11 -15.23 -24.09
N LYS A 146 -6.27 -13.90 -23.91
CA LYS A 146 -5.60 -13.18 -22.81
C LYS A 146 -6.09 -13.62 -21.46
N LEU A 147 -7.41 -13.82 -21.32
CA LEU A 147 -7.98 -14.30 -20.05
C LEU A 147 -7.50 -15.72 -19.73
N ALA A 148 -7.42 -16.59 -20.74
CA ALA A 148 -6.88 -17.93 -20.58
C ALA A 148 -5.41 -17.90 -20.09
N ALA A 149 -4.58 -17.08 -20.71
CA ALA A 149 -3.18 -16.92 -20.29
C ALA A 149 -3.04 -16.45 -18.83
N LEU A 150 -3.84 -15.46 -18.43
CA LEU A 150 -3.86 -14.99 -17.03
C LEU A 150 -4.32 -16.08 -16.06
N LEU A 151 -5.32 -16.87 -16.41
CA LEU A 151 -5.82 -17.96 -15.59
C LEU A 151 -4.87 -19.17 -15.49
N VAL A 152 -3.89 -19.27 -16.37
CA VAL A 152 -2.78 -20.24 -16.22
C VAL A 152 -1.74 -19.70 -15.21
N GLU A 153 -1.40 -18.43 -15.33
CA GLU A 153 -0.33 -17.81 -14.52
C GLU A 153 -0.77 -17.51 -13.08
N TYR A 154 -1.99 -17.01 -12.87
CA TYR A 154 -2.47 -16.55 -11.57
C TYR A 154 -3.56 -17.44 -10.99
N ASP A 155 -3.59 -17.57 -9.67
CA ASP A 155 -4.63 -18.34 -8.96
C ASP A 155 -6.01 -17.65 -9.06
N LEU A 156 -6.01 -16.30 -9.08
CA LEU A 156 -7.21 -15.49 -9.18
C LEU A 156 -7.04 -14.38 -10.20
N VAL A 157 -7.95 -14.30 -11.17
CA VAL A 157 -8.02 -13.19 -12.13
C VAL A 157 -9.24 -12.34 -11.82
N LYS A 158 -9.03 -11.05 -11.55
CA LYS A 158 -10.09 -10.09 -11.28
C LYS A 158 -10.39 -9.29 -12.54
N VAL A 159 -11.64 -9.31 -12.98
CA VAL A 159 -12.19 -8.47 -14.05
C VAL A 159 -13.06 -7.40 -13.41
N ALA A 160 -12.52 -6.21 -13.22
CA ALA A 160 -13.23 -5.08 -12.61
C ALA A 160 -13.51 -4.00 -13.66
N MET A 161 -14.78 -3.64 -13.81
CA MET A 161 -15.25 -2.68 -14.80
C MET A 161 -15.93 -1.49 -14.14
N TRP A 162 -15.71 -0.30 -14.72
CA TRP A 162 -16.34 0.96 -14.33
C TRP A 162 -16.46 1.87 -15.56
N ASP A 163 -17.14 3.00 -15.42
CA ASP A 163 -17.25 3.97 -16.51
C ASP A 163 -15.84 4.46 -16.93
N GLY A 164 -15.53 4.35 -18.21
CA GLY A 164 -14.19 4.61 -18.75
C GLY A 164 -13.25 3.38 -18.85
N ASN A 165 -13.59 2.26 -18.22
CA ASN A 165 -12.85 1.00 -18.32
C ASN A 165 -13.83 -0.19 -18.41
N TRP A 166 -14.41 -0.39 -19.59
CA TRP A 166 -15.52 -1.31 -19.80
C TRP A 166 -15.35 -2.06 -21.12
N THR A 167 -15.86 -3.29 -21.16
CA THR A 167 -16.04 -4.08 -22.38
C THR A 167 -17.43 -4.67 -22.43
N ARG A 168 -18.00 -4.77 -23.64
CA ARG A 168 -19.35 -5.30 -23.81
C ARG A 168 -19.41 -6.81 -23.59
N ASN A 169 -18.42 -7.55 -24.08
CA ASN A 169 -18.40 -9.00 -24.04
C ASN A 169 -17.20 -9.51 -23.25
N ILE A 170 -17.44 -10.48 -22.39
CA ILE A 170 -16.41 -11.19 -21.64
C ILE A 170 -16.54 -12.66 -22.02
N GLN A 171 -15.56 -13.19 -22.75
CA GLN A 171 -15.48 -14.59 -23.11
C GLN A 171 -14.59 -15.31 -22.09
N VAL A 172 -15.20 -16.19 -21.29
CA VAL A 172 -14.45 -17.03 -20.35
C VAL A 172 -13.97 -18.28 -21.07
N PRO A 173 -12.68 -18.62 -21.01
CA PRO A 173 -12.20 -19.85 -21.60
C PRO A 173 -12.88 -21.05 -20.97
N PRO A 174 -13.08 -22.16 -21.73
CA PRO A 174 -13.64 -23.38 -21.18
C PRO A 174 -12.85 -23.86 -19.95
N ALA A 175 -13.57 -24.40 -18.96
CA ALA A 175 -12.92 -25.08 -17.87
C ALA A 175 -12.17 -26.32 -18.41
N ALA A 176 -10.94 -26.49 -17.99
CA ALA A 176 -10.05 -27.58 -18.42
C ALA A 176 -9.05 -27.90 -17.30
N ALA A 177 -8.36 -29.02 -17.40
CA ALA A 177 -7.35 -29.42 -16.42
C ALA A 177 -6.28 -28.34 -16.17
N GLY A 178 -5.90 -27.56 -17.21
CA GLY A 178 -4.90 -26.50 -17.11
C GLY A 178 -5.34 -25.29 -16.30
N ASN A 179 -6.63 -25.10 -16.07
CA ASN A 179 -7.16 -24.01 -15.25
C ASN A 179 -7.97 -24.51 -14.02
N ALA A 180 -7.87 -25.79 -13.70
CA ALA A 180 -8.53 -26.35 -12.53
C ALA A 180 -8.05 -25.67 -11.24
N GLY A 181 -8.98 -25.32 -10.34
CA GLY A 181 -8.71 -24.58 -9.11
C GLY A 181 -8.54 -23.06 -9.31
N ARG A 182 -8.52 -22.56 -10.55
CA ARG A 182 -8.41 -21.12 -10.83
C ARG A 182 -9.72 -20.39 -10.56
N ILE A 183 -9.60 -19.15 -10.11
CA ILE A 183 -10.74 -18.32 -9.71
C ILE A 183 -10.83 -17.11 -10.64
N LEU A 184 -12.02 -16.86 -11.15
CA LEU A 184 -12.35 -15.64 -11.90
C LEU A 184 -13.33 -14.81 -11.05
N THR A 185 -12.91 -13.63 -10.62
CA THR A 185 -13.77 -12.67 -9.91
C THR A 185 -14.22 -11.56 -10.88
N LEU A 186 -15.52 -11.34 -10.94
CA LEU A 186 -16.15 -10.34 -11.79
C LEU A 186 -16.78 -9.25 -10.93
N GLU A 187 -16.40 -8.00 -11.17
CA GLU A 187 -16.98 -6.81 -10.54
C GLU A 187 -17.43 -5.83 -11.64
N HIS A 188 -18.70 -5.50 -11.65
CA HIS A 188 -19.29 -4.62 -12.67
C HIS A 188 -19.86 -3.35 -12.03
N GLY A 189 -19.11 -2.24 -12.16
CA GLY A 189 -19.49 -0.90 -11.68
C GLY A 189 -19.89 0.07 -12.79
N ALA A 190 -19.79 -0.33 -14.08
CA ALA A 190 -20.11 0.53 -15.21
C ALA A 190 -21.62 0.76 -15.37
N GLY A 191 -21.99 1.90 -15.97
CA GLY A 191 -23.37 2.26 -16.28
C GLY A 191 -23.98 1.47 -17.45
N TYR A 192 -23.16 0.75 -18.24
CA TYR A 192 -23.60 -0.06 -19.39
C TYR A 192 -23.45 -1.54 -19.06
N ASN A 193 -24.43 -2.36 -19.47
CA ASN A 193 -24.39 -3.80 -19.23
C ASN A 193 -23.32 -4.49 -20.07
N SER A 194 -22.67 -5.49 -19.50
CA SER A 194 -21.82 -6.45 -20.20
C SER A 194 -22.50 -7.81 -20.32
N ILE A 195 -22.03 -8.62 -21.26
CA ILE A 195 -22.47 -10.00 -21.44
C ILE A 195 -21.28 -10.93 -21.14
N LEU A 196 -21.46 -11.78 -20.15
CA LEU A 196 -20.54 -12.84 -19.81
C LEU A 196 -20.91 -14.14 -20.52
N PHE A 197 -19.98 -14.72 -21.24
CA PHE A 197 -20.10 -16.04 -21.85
C PHE A 197 -19.29 -17.03 -21.01
N ILE A 198 -19.99 -17.92 -20.33
CA ILE A 198 -19.40 -18.89 -19.41
C ILE A 198 -20.21 -20.19 -19.42
N ASN A 199 -19.53 -21.33 -19.47
CA ASN A 199 -20.17 -22.67 -19.53
C ASN A 199 -21.21 -22.82 -20.66
N GLY A 200 -21.01 -22.16 -21.80
CA GLY A 200 -21.98 -22.13 -22.90
C GLY A 200 -23.24 -21.27 -22.65
N GLN A 201 -23.29 -20.54 -21.55
CA GLN A 201 -24.39 -19.67 -21.16
C GLN A 201 -24.02 -18.19 -21.35
N GLN A 202 -25.02 -17.35 -21.52
CA GLN A 202 -24.91 -15.89 -21.54
C GLN A 202 -25.55 -15.32 -20.27
N ILE A 203 -24.77 -14.52 -19.53
CA ILE A 203 -25.21 -13.85 -18.31
C ILE A 203 -25.06 -12.35 -18.49
N THR A 204 -26.12 -11.58 -18.28
CA THR A 204 -26.04 -10.12 -18.30
C THR A 204 -25.47 -9.62 -16.98
N LEU A 205 -24.37 -8.86 -17.07
CA LEU A 205 -23.76 -8.19 -15.94
C LEU A 205 -24.25 -6.73 -15.93
N SER A 206 -25.03 -6.39 -14.93
CA SER A 206 -25.47 -5.00 -14.68
C SER A 206 -24.65 -4.38 -13.55
N ARG A 207 -24.77 -3.07 -13.38
CA ARG A 207 -24.11 -2.32 -12.32
C ARG A 207 -24.40 -2.93 -10.93
N GLY A 208 -23.35 -3.18 -10.16
CA GLY A 208 -23.41 -3.84 -8.86
C GLY A 208 -23.23 -5.36 -8.90
N PHE A 209 -23.11 -5.96 -10.10
CA PHE A 209 -22.80 -7.39 -10.18
C PHE A 209 -21.40 -7.66 -9.61
N LYS A 210 -21.34 -8.60 -8.67
CA LYS A 210 -20.09 -9.03 -8.05
C LYS A 210 -20.18 -10.50 -7.69
N LYS A 211 -19.42 -11.35 -8.39
CA LYS A 211 -19.40 -12.81 -8.20
C LYS A 211 -18.03 -13.40 -8.52
N SER A 212 -17.74 -14.56 -7.97
CA SER A 212 -16.59 -15.37 -8.35
C SER A 212 -17.01 -16.71 -8.90
N TYR A 213 -16.18 -17.23 -9.82
CA TYR A 213 -16.34 -18.55 -10.44
C TYR A 213 -15.04 -19.32 -10.26
N THR A 214 -15.11 -20.54 -9.80
CA THR A 214 -13.96 -21.45 -9.67
C THR A 214 -14.07 -22.57 -10.70
N SER A 215 -13.01 -22.79 -11.45
CA SER A 215 -12.92 -23.93 -12.37
C SER A 215 -12.67 -25.22 -11.59
N ASP A 216 -13.46 -26.26 -11.84
CA ASP A 216 -13.17 -27.61 -11.35
C ASP A 216 -12.42 -28.48 -12.39
N GLY A 217 -12.03 -27.87 -13.51
CA GLY A 217 -11.40 -28.56 -14.63
C GLY A 217 -12.36 -29.04 -15.70
N SER A 218 -13.68 -28.99 -15.44
CA SER A 218 -14.73 -29.35 -16.40
C SER A 218 -15.81 -28.26 -16.52
N ARG A 219 -16.01 -27.49 -15.48
CA ARG A 219 -17.00 -26.42 -15.39
C ARG A 219 -16.52 -25.28 -14.50
N TRP A 220 -17.02 -24.07 -14.77
CA TRP A 220 -16.93 -22.92 -13.89
C TRP A 220 -18.11 -22.90 -12.91
N ASN A 221 -17.83 -23.02 -11.62
CA ASN A 221 -18.82 -23.05 -10.56
C ASN A 221 -18.87 -21.70 -9.85
N GLU A 222 -20.06 -21.12 -9.77
CA GLU A 222 -20.27 -19.88 -9.02
C GLU A 222 -20.07 -20.12 -7.52
N GLY A 223 -19.40 -19.18 -6.84
CA GLY A 223 -19.12 -19.23 -5.43
C GLY A 223 -19.09 -17.85 -4.77
N PRO A 224 -18.77 -17.78 -3.48
CA PRO A 224 -18.62 -16.53 -2.76
C PRO A 224 -17.53 -15.69 -3.42
N VAL A 225 -17.67 -14.36 -3.32
CA VAL A 225 -16.67 -13.43 -3.88
C VAL A 225 -15.30 -13.68 -3.23
N ALA A 226 -14.37 -14.10 -4.06
CA ALA A 226 -12.97 -14.23 -3.70
C ALA A 226 -12.22 -12.96 -4.08
N ASP A 227 -11.37 -12.46 -3.20
CA ASP A 227 -10.50 -11.32 -3.41
C ASP A 227 -9.18 -11.60 -2.67
N ALA A 228 -8.13 -11.76 -3.44
CA ALA A 228 -6.77 -11.89 -2.91
C ALA A 228 -6.09 -10.52 -3.03
N ARG A 229 -5.27 -10.17 -2.05
CA ARG A 229 -4.64 -8.85 -2.00
C ARG A 229 -3.17 -8.86 -2.39
N VAL A 230 -2.62 -10.03 -2.65
CA VAL A 230 -1.23 -10.18 -3.08
C VAL A 230 -1.20 -10.53 -4.56
N SER A 231 -0.43 -9.76 -5.32
CA SER A 231 -0.16 -10.05 -6.72
C SER A 231 0.88 -11.17 -6.89
N ARG A 232 1.51 -11.59 -5.80
CA ARG A 232 2.55 -12.62 -5.76
C ARG A 232 2.69 -13.19 -4.35
N LYS A 233 2.95 -14.49 -4.24
CA LYS A 233 3.23 -15.16 -2.96
C LYS A 233 4.64 -14.79 -2.48
N PRO A 234 4.82 -14.28 -1.25
CA PRO A 234 6.15 -14.10 -0.69
C PRO A 234 6.83 -15.44 -0.43
N GLN A 235 8.11 -15.52 -0.72
CA GLN A 235 8.95 -16.68 -0.41
C GLN A 235 9.33 -16.69 1.08
N ALA A 236 9.63 -15.52 1.63
CA ALA A 236 9.93 -15.35 3.05
C ALA A 236 9.13 -14.16 3.62
N PHE A 237 8.80 -14.26 4.89
CA PHE A 237 7.92 -13.34 5.59
C PHE A 237 8.47 -12.98 6.96
N GLY A 238 8.53 -11.68 7.30
CA GLY A 238 9.02 -11.20 8.58
C GLY A 238 10.51 -11.47 8.81
N VAL A 239 11.29 -11.45 7.73
CA VAL A 239 12.74 -11.62 7.78
C VAL A 239 13.46 -10.28 7.66
N PRO A 240 14.70 -10.16 8.18
CA PRO A 240 15.53 -9.01 7.89
C PRO A 240 15.73 -8.86 6.38
N VAL A 241 15.47 -7.66 5.86
CA VAL A 241 15.58 -7.38 4.42
C VAL A 241 16.50 -6.21 4.14
N THR A 242 17.20 -6.32 3.01
CA THR A 242 17.86 -5.22 2.32
C THR A 242 16.92 -4.75 1.24
N THR A 243 16.51 -3.49 1.30
CA THR A 243 15.52 -2.91 0.40
C THR A 243 16.20 -2.13 -0.70
N LEU A 244 15.91 -2.48 -1.94
CA LEU A 244 16.40 -1.82 -3.15
C LEU A 244 15.27 -1.02 -3.79
N VAL A 245 15.53 0.27 -4.00
CA VAL A 245 14.57 1.22 -4.55
C VAL A 245 15.22 1.95 -5.72
N GLY A 246 14.48 2.18 -6.77
CA GLY A 246 14.97 2.93 -7.91
C GLY A 246 13.87 3.38 -8.85
N TYR A 247 14.30 4.13 -9.85
CA TYR A 247 13.47 4.48 -11.01
C TYR A 247 14.24 4.18 -12.29
N TYR A 248 13.53 3.84 -13.34
CA TYR A 248 14.13 3.46 -14.63
C TYR A 248 13.23 3.83 -15.80
N ASP A 249 13.86 4.11 -16.93
CA ASP A 249 13.18 4.20 -18.22
C ASP A 249 13.44 2.94 -19.03
N PRO A 250 12.45 2.07 -19.27
CA PRO A 250 12.64 0.85 -20.05
C PRO A 250 13.22 1.05 -21.46
N ARG A 251 13.06 2.26 -22.00
CA ARG A 251 13.58 2.64 -23.33
C ARG A 251 15.03 3.15 -23.28
N GLY A 252 15.59 3.37 -22.08
CA GLY A 252 16.94 3.91 -21.92
C GLY A 252 17.12 5.36 -22.39
N LEU A 253 16.03 6.13 -22.58
CA LEU A 253 16.09 7.51 -23.08
C LEU A 253 16.31 8.54 -21.96
N LEU A 254 15.89 8.22 -20.74
CA LEU A 254 16.10 9.05 -19.56
C LEU A 254 17.02 8.31 -18.58
N PRO A 255 17.84 9.05 -17.82
CA PRO A 255 18.75 8.46 -16.86
C PRO A 255 17.99 7.71 -15.77
N SER A 256 18.30 6.44 -15.61
CA SER A 256 17.78 5.60 -14.53
C SER A 256 18.64 5.77 -13.28
N TYR A 257 18.11 5.44 -12.12
CA TYR A 257 18.82 5.61 -10.86
C TYR A 257 18.41 4.55 -9.85
N LEU A 258 19.41 3.86 -9.32
CA LEU A 258 19.28 2.94 -8.20
C LEU A 258 19.76 3.67 -6.93
N TYR A 259 18.87 3.82 -5.96
CA TYR A 259 19.22 4.46 -4.69
C TYR A 259 20.19 3.58 -3.89
N PRO A 260 20.99 4.15 -2.97
CA PRO A 260 21.70 3.37 -1.97
C PRO A 260 20.74 2.43 -1.25
N ALA A 261 21.19 1.20 -0.98
CA ALA A 261 20.36 0.20 -0.32
C ALA A 261 19.94 0.64 1.08
N LEU A 262 18.72 0.30 1.46
CA LEU A 262 18.17 0.54 2.79
C LEU A 262 18.27 -0.74 3.61
N HIS A 263 18.73 -0.63 4.86
CA HIS A 263 18.94 -1.75 5.77
C HIS A 263 18.13 -1.58 7.06
N GLY A 264 18.04 -2.64 7.86
CA GLY A 264 17.42 -2.60 9.21
C GLY A 264 15.91 -2.77 9.23
N ALA A 265 15.27 -3.03 8.10
CA ALA A 265 13.85 -3.35 8.03
C ALA A 265 13.59 -4.86 8.10
N TYR A 266 12.39 -5.21 8.54
CA TYR A 266 11.81 -6.55 8.40
C TYR A 266 10.67 -6.51 7.42
N GLY A 267 10.56 -7.52 6.56
CA GLY A 267 9.54 -7.50 5.52
C GLY A 267 9.34 -8.84 4.82
N PHE A 268 8.66 -8.75 3.68
CA PHE A 268 8.51 -9.86 2.75
C PHE A 268 9.67 -9.84 1.75
N SER A 269 10.12 -11.01 1.33
CA SER A 269 10.90 -11.17 0.11
C SER A 269 10.20 -12.14 -0.82
N TYR A 270 10.31 -11.87 -2.10
CA TYR A 270 9.80 -12.73 -3.17
C TYR A 270 10.99 -13.50 -3.76
N GLY A 271 10.72 -14.69 -4.29
CA GLY A 271 11.76 -15.51 -4.88
C GLY A 271 12.31 -14.93 -6.19
N ASP A 272 13.32 -15.59 -6.70
CA ASP A 272 13.92 -15.32 -8.02
C ASP A 272 12.87 -15.49 -9.13
N ASP A 273 12.85 -14.56 -10.08
CA ASP A 273 11.99 -14.57 -11.25
C ASP A 273 12.69 -15.11 -12.50
N GLY A 274 13.92 -15.62 -12.39
CA GLY A 274 14.74 -15.96 -13.54
C GLY A 274 14.02 -16.72 -14.64
N GLU A 275 13.23 -17.72 -14.29
CA GLU A 275 12.45 -18.52 -15.24
C GLU A 275 11.25 -17.77 -15.86
N ARG A 276 10.82 -16.66 -15.24
CA ARG A 276 9.68 -15.84 -15.67
C ARG A 276 10.09 -14.63 -16.49
N ILE A 277 11.38 -14.41 -16.68
CA ILE A 277 11.92 -13.28 -17.43
C ILE A 277 12.04 -13.66 -18.90
N GLY A 278 11.24 -12.99 -19.73
CA GLY A 278 11.27 -13.16 -21.17
C GLY A 278 12.38 -12.34 -21.86
N ALA A 279 12.69 -12.71 -23.07
CA ALA A 279 13.60 -11.92 -23.92
C ALA A 279 13.02 -10.50 -24.11
N GLY A 280 13.78 -9.48 -23.69
CA GLY A 280 13.37 -8.07 -23.76
C GLY A 280 12.66 -7.53 -22.52
N ASP A 281 12.39 -8.35 -21.51
CA ASP A 281 11.93 -7.85 -20.22
C ASP A 281 13.02 -7.04 -19.51
N CYS A 282 12.61 -6.03 -18.75
CA CYS A 282 13.49 -5.38 -17.80
C CYS A 282 13.59 -6.23 -16.54
N GLN A 283 14.74 -6.15 -15.88
CA GLN A 283 14.97 -6.86 -14.62
C GLN A 283 15.87 -6.06 -13.69
N LEU A 284 15.69 -6.27 -12.38
CA LEU A 284 16.69 -5.97 -11.39
C LEU A 284 17.48 -7.27 -11.13
N GLN A 285 18.77 -7.25 -11.40
CA GLN A 285 19.70 -8.31 -10.99
C GLN A 285 20.33 -7.93 -9.67
N VAL A 286 20.43 -8.88 -8.75
CA VAL A 286 21.08 -8.68 -7.46
C VAL A 286 22.10 -9.78 -7.26
N GLU A 287 23.37 -9.39 -7.18
CA GLU A 287 24.46 -10.30 -6.83
C GLU A 287 24.42 -10.59 -5.33
N THR A 288 24.39 -11.86 -4.98
CA THR A 288 24.41 -12.33 -3.60
C THR A 288 25.57 -13.29 -3.36
N ARG A 289 25.77 -13.72 -2.11
CA ARG A 289 26.75 -14.77 -1.80
C ARG A 289 26.47 -16.08 -2.57
N GLU A 290 25.21 -16.41 -2.80
CA GLU A 290 24.79 -17.70 -3.37
C GLU A 290 24.58 -17.65 -4.89
N GLY A 291 24.71 -16.48 -5.50
CA GLY A 291 24.51 -16.28 -6.95
C GLY A 291 23.68 -15.03 -7.27
N LEU A 292 23.18 -14.98 -8.48
CA LEU A 292 22.35 -13.90 -8.98
C LEU A 292 20.88 -14.17 -8.68
N LEU A 293 20.21 -13.17 -8.15
CA LEU A 293 18.73 -13.12 -8.08
C LEU A 293 18.23 -12.18 -9.15
N HIS A 294 17.13 -12.54 -9.78
CA HIS A 294 16.51 -11.78 -10.85
C HIS A 294 15.08 -11.41 -10.47
N PHE A 295 14.73 -10.14 -10.62
CA PHE A 295 13.40 -9.65 -10.36
C PHE A 295 12.86 -8.98 -11.62
N ARG A 296 11.77 -9.51 -12.15
CA ARG A 296 11.14 -9.00 -13.37
C ARG A 296 10.59 -7.59 -13.15
N LEU A 297 10.90 -6.70 -14.08
CA LEU A 297 10.40 -5.34 -14.13
C LEU A 297 9.61 -5.11 -15.42
N ALA A 298 8.73 -4.11 -15.45
CA ALA A 298 7.97 -3.76 -16.65
C ALA A 298 8.90 -3.27 -17.77
N ASN A 299 8.75 -3.84 -18.97
CA ASN A 299 9.54 -3.52 -20.16
C ASN A 299 9.02 -2.30 -20.96
N HIS A 300 7.97 -1.66 -20.49
CA HIS A 300 7.39 -0.47 -21.08
C HIS A 300 7.09 0.57 -19.99
N ARG A 301 6.95 1.82 -20.36
CA ARG A 301 6.51 2.85 -19.40
C ARG A 301 5.06 2.61 -18.97
N LEU A 302 4.85 2.44 -17.69
CA LEU A 302 3.51 2.28 -17.09
C LEU A 302 2.70 3.59 -17.17
N ASN A 303 3.40 4.72 -17.25
CA ASN A 303 2.82 6.04 -17.50
C ASN A 303 3.68 6.75 -18.56
N ALA A 304 3.05 7.32 -19.59
CA ALA A 304 3.74 7.96 -20.70
C ALA A 304 4.69 9.09 -20.27
N ASN A 305 4.34 9.81 -19.21
CA ASN A 305 5.05 11.01 -18.75
C ASN A 305 5.98 10.75 -17.56
N LEU A 306 5.97 9.54 -16.98
CA LEU A 306 6.74 9.21 -15.78
C LEU A 306 7.64 8.01 -16.03
N MET A 307 8.78 8.00 -15.36
CA MET A 307 9.63 6.81 -15.27
C MET A 307 8.98 5.76 -14.39
N ASN A 308 9.28 4.50 -14.67
CA ASN A 308 8.86 3.41 -13.80
C ASN A 308 9.64 3.45 -12.48
N LYS A 309 9.04 2.94 -11.42
CA LYS A 309 9.65 2.80 -10.10
C LYS A 309 9.59 1.36 -9.66
N PHE A 310 10.55 0.95 -8.86
CA PHE A 310 10.52 -0.35 -8.20
C PHE A 310 10.91 -0.22 -6.72
N HIS A 311 10.46 -1.18 -5.94
CA HIS A 311 10.77 -1.39 -4.54
C HIS A 311 10.85 -2.90 -4.32
N ILE A 312 12.04 -3.43 -4.08
CA ILE A 312 12.29 -4.86 -3.97
C ILE A 312 13.05 -5.14 -2.68
N ASN A 313 12.57 -6.09 -1.91
CA ASN A 313 13.22 -6.60 -0.72
C ASN A 313 13.98 -7.89 -1.06
N VAL A 314 15.22 -7.93 -0.66
CA VAL A 314 16.07 -9.13 -0.70
C VAL A 314 16.38 -9.54 0.72
N PRO A 315 16.32 -10.84 1.10
CA PRO A 315 16.71 -11.25 2.43
C PRO A 315 18.15 -10.82 2.75
N THR A 316 18.35 -10.12 3.86
CA THR A 316 19.71 -9.70 4.27
C THR A 316 20.65 -10.88 4.44
N ALA A 317 20.10 -12.05 4.84
CA ALA A 317 20.87 -13.29 4.98
C ALA A 317 21.48 -13.81 3.66
N SER A 318 20.97 -13.38 2.48
CA SER A 318 21.58 -13.71 1.18
C SER A 318 22.82 -12.89 0.87
N GLU A 319 23.18 -11.93 1.72
CA GLU A 319 24.35 -11.06 1.58
C GLU A 319 24.41 -10.38 0.18
N PRO A 320 23.44 -9.50 -0.14
CA PRO A 320 23.46 -8.80 -1.42
C PRO A 320 24.67 -7.86 -1.51
N ARG A 321 25.39 -7.89 -2.65
CA ARG A 321 26.68 -7.19 -2.85
C ARG A 321 26.61 -6.11 -3.92
N ALA A 322 25.82 -6.35 -4.97
CA ALA A 322 25.60 -5.42 -6.05
C ALA A 322 24.20 -5.57 -6.63
N ALA A 323 23.67 -4.50 -7.19
CA ALA A 323 22.41 -4.54 -7.91
C ALA A 323 22.52 -3.76 -9.22
N ALA A 324 21.86 -4.28 -10.28
CA ALA A 324 21.84 -3.66 -11.60
C ALA A 324 20.43 -3.70 -12.20
N VAL A 325 19.99 -2.59 -12.78
CA VAL A 325 18.76 -2.53 -13.59
C VAL A 325 19.15 -2.76 -15.04
N ILE A 326 18.62 -3.80 -15.65
CA ILE A 326 18.92 -4.22 -17.01
C ILE A 326 17.63 -4.29 -17.80
N CYS A 327 17.64 -3.72 -19.02
CA CYS A 327 16.56 -3.79 -20.00
C CYS A 327 17.12 -4.16 -21.36
N ALA A 328 16.29 -4.22 -22.40
CA ALA A 328 16.73 -4.45 -23.78
C ALA A 328 17.79 -3.44 -24.27
N ALA A 329 17.78 -2.22 -23.74
CA ALA A 329 18.78 -1.18 -24.01
C ALA A 329 20.13 -1.42 -23.32
N GLY A 330 20.27 -2.46 -22.52
CA GLY A 330 21.47 -2.77 -21.72
C GLY A 330 21.30 -2.44 -20.24
N THR A 331 22.43 -2.35 -19.52
CA THR A 331 22.46 -1.93 -18.12
C THR A 331 22.15 -0.44 -18.02
N LEU A 332 21.05 -0.11 -17.33
CA LEU A 332 20.55 1.26 -17.19
C LEU A 332 21.18 1.98 -15.98
N ASP A 333 21.42 1.23 -14.92
CA ASP A 333 22.16 1.71 -13.73
C ASP A 333 22.65 0.50 -12.92
N GLN A 334 23.77 0.66 -12.22
CA GLN A 334 24.36 -0.36 -11.37
C GLN A 334 24.98 0.28 -10.13
N ARG A 335 24.82 -0.37 -8.98
CA ARG A 335 25.37 0.11 -7.73
C ARG A 335 25.80 -1.02 -6.80
N PRO A 336 26.90 -0.86 -6.04
CA PRO A 336 27.22 -1.77 -4.96
C PRO A 336 26.14 -1.67 -3.87
N VAL A 337 25.86 -2.80 -3.23
CA VAL A 337 25.03 -2.89 -2.04
C VAL A 337 26.00 -3.03 -0.85
N SER A 338 26.25 -1.90 -0.19
CA SER A 338 27.10 -1.89 1.01
C SER A 338 26.25 -1.93 2.27
N ALA A 339 26.79 -2.53 3.34
CA ALA A 339 26.26 -2.32 4.66
C ALA A 339 26.33 -0.82 5.03
N PRO A 340 25.46 -0.30 5.90
CA PRO A 340 25.55 1.08 6.33
C PRO A 340 26.91 1.34 6.97
N GLU A 341 27.59 2.40 6.53
CA GLU A 341 28.91 2.78 7.03
C GLU A 341 28.84 3.50 8.40
N VAL A 342 27.62 3.85 8.83
CA VAL A 342 27.40 4.63 10.05
C VAL A 342 26.38 3.93 10.94
N ASP A 343 26.76 3.68 12.17
CA ASP A 343 25.83 3.29 13.22
C ASP A 343 24.82 4.44 13.41
N LEU A 344 23.54 4.14 13.24
CA LEU A 344 22.48 5.09 13.49
C LEU A 344 22.44 5.39 14.98
N SER A 345 22.92 6.55 15.38
CA SER A 345 22.76 7.05 16.73
C SER A 345 21.56 8.01 16.78
N PHE A 346 20.67 7.80 17.73
CA PHE A 346 19.59 8.73 18.03
C PHE A 346 19.96 9.56 19.24
N THR A 347 19.73 10.85 19.16
CA THR A 347 19.93 11.73 20.30
C THR A 347 18.60 12.40 20.68
N VAL A 348 18.33 12.47 21.98
CA VAL A 348 17.24 13.27 22.53
C VAL A 348 17.87 14.36 23.39
N ASN A 349 17.58 15.62 23.07
CA ASN A 349 18.15 16.79 23.74
C ASN A 349 19.69 16.74 23.77
N GLY A 350 20.32 16.30 22.66
CA GLY A 350 21.77 16.19 22.54
C GLY A 350 22.41 15.02 23.31
N ARG A 351 21.64 14.12 23.88
CA ARG A 351 22.12 12.90 24.55
C ARG A 351 21.82 11.68 23.70
N PRO A 352 22.80 10.79 23.43
CA PRO A 352 22.53 9.54 22.75
C PRO A 352 21.48 8.72 23.52
N LEU A 353 20.61 8.03 22.78
CA LEU A 353 19.80 6.96 23.33
C LEU A 353 20.65 5.69 23.29
N GLU A 354 20.89 5.09 24.43
CA GLU A 354 21.50 3.77 24.58
C GLU A 354 20.51 2.63 24.31
#